data_32ca9e1ee47b553109449aeafca10f66
#
_entry.id   32ca9e1ee47b553109449aeafca10f66
#
_cell.length_a   1.000
_cell.length_b   1.000
_cell.length_c   1.000
_cell.angle_alpha   90.00
_cell.angle_beta   90.00
_cell.angle_gamma   90.00
#
_symmetry.space_group_name_H-M   'P 1'
#
loop_
_entity.id
_entity.type
_entity.pdbx_description
1 polymer ?
#
loop_
_entity_poly.entity_id
_entity_poly.type
_entity_poly.pdbx_seq_one_letter_code
_entity_poly.pdbx_strand_id
1 'polypeptide(L)'
;MKISDVMTPEVEVVNPDDSLRTAAELMANHDSEALPVGENDRLIGAITDHDITIRAVAEGRDPEKTTVRQAMCPDVLYCFEDEDVAEVSQKMGEWWVRRLPVVNQDKRLVGIVSLGDLVVGTAESGDGESAQADFEVNADS
;
A
#
# COMPACT_ATOMS: atom_id res chain seq x y z
N MET A 1 15.94 -5.44 -12.97
CA MET A 1 15.45 -6.13 -11.76
C MET A 1 13.94 -5.95 -11.70
N LYS A 2 13.23 -7.03 -11.51
CA LYS A 2 11.77 -7.01 -11.44
C LYS A 2 11.28 -6.73 -10.03
N ILE A 3 10.07 -6.23 -9.91
CA ILE A 3 9.44 -5.99 -8.61
C ILE A 3 9.41 -7.26 -7.76
N SER A 4 9.14 -8.41 -8.37
CA SER A 4 9.14 -9.70 -7.66
C SER A 4 10.46 -10.01 -6.96
N ASP A 5 11.56 -9.43 -7.41
CA ASP A 5 12.89 -9.65 -6.82
C ASP A 5 13.10 -8.87 -5.52
N VAL A 6 12.32 -7.79 -5.32
CA VAL A 6 12.52 -6.89 -4.19
C VAL A 6 11.30 -6.75 -3.28
N MET A 7 10.12 -7.22 -3.70
CA MET A 7 8.90 -7.10 -2.93
C MET A 7 8.91 -8.00 -1.69
N THR A 8 8.06 -7.68 -0.73
CA THR A 8 7.76 -8.56 0.39
C THR A 8 6.58 -9.43 -0.03
N PRO A 9 6.75 -10.76 -0.09
CA PRO A 9 5.68 -11.64 -0.61
C PRO A 9 4.53 -11.86 0.36
N GLU A 10 4.74 -11.65 1.66
CA GLU A 10 3.68 -11.78 2.65
C GLU A 10 3.00 -10.44 2.81
N VAL A 11 1.74 -10.37 2.44
CA VAL A 11 0.97 -9.13 2.47
C VAL A 11 -0.11 -9.24 3.53
N GLU A 12 -0.13 -8.27 4.45
CA GLU A 12 -1.23 -8.14 5.37
C GLU A 12 -2.39 -7.50 4.65
N VAL A 13 -3.47 -8.23 4.51
CA VAL A 13 -4.65 -7.83 3.73
C VAL A 13 -5.86 -7.79 4.64
N VAL A 14 -6.68 -6.77 4.49
CA VAL A 14 -7.94 -6.68 5.21
C VAL A 14 -9.09 -7.05 4.27
N ASN A 15 -10.10 -7.73 4.80
CA ASN A 15 -11.28 -8.11 4.05
C ASN A 15 -12.25 -6.92 4.01
N PRO A 16 -12.94 -6.68 2.90
CA PRO A 16 -13.87 -5.55 2.82
C PRO A 16 -15.03 -5.61 3.81
N ASP A 17 -15.37 -6.80 4.30
CA ASP A 17 -16.45 -6.97 5.27
C ASP A 17 -15.98 -6.90 6.72
N ASP A 18 -14.68 -6.76 6.95
CA ASP A 18 -14.13 -6.54 8.28
C ASP A 18 -14.51 -5.15 8.78
N SER A 19 -14.54 -4.99 10.11
CA SER A 19 -14.81 -3.69 10.71
C SER A 19 -13.61 -2.76 10.58
N LEU A 20 -13.86 -1.46 10.66
CA LEU A 20 -12.78 -0.48 10.67
C LEU A 20 -11.87 -0.67 11.89
N ARG A 21 -12.43 -1.16 13.00
CA ARG A 21 -11.63 -1.46 14.18
C ARG A 21 -10.60 -2.54 13.87
N THR A 22 -11.00 -3.61 13.17
CA THR A 22 -10.09 -4.66 12.74
C THR A 22 -8.97 -4.10 11.87
N ALA A 23 -9.32 -3.24 10.91
CA ALA A 23 -8.32 -2.59 10.07
C ALA A 23 -7.35 -1.75 10.89
N ALA A 24 -7.86 -0.97 11.84
CA ALA A 24 -7.03 -0.13 12.71
C ALA A 24 -6.09 -0.96 13.58
N GLU A 25 -6.57 -2.10 14.08
CA GLU A 25 -5.73 -3.00 14.88
C GLU A 25 -4.60 -3.59 14.04
N LEU A 26 -4.89 -3.97 12.79
CA LEU A 26 -3.86 -4.47 11.87
C LEU A 26 -2.82 -3.39 11.57
N MET A 27 -3.26 -2.16 11.36
CA MET A 27 -2.35 -1.04 11.14
C MET A 27 -1.44 -0.82 12.36
N ALA A 28 -2.01 -0.89 13.55
CA ALA A 28 -1.24 -0.71 14.79
C ALA A 28 -0.24 -1.84 15.00
N ASN A 29 -0.65 -3.08 14.74
CA ASN A 29 0.20 -4.25 14.96
C ASN A 29 1.38 -4.32 13.99
N HIS A 30 1.20 -3.80 12.77
CA HIS A 30 2.22 -3.84 11.74
C HIS A 30 2.87 -2.49 11.48
N ASP A 31 2.56 -1.49 12.31
CA ASP A 31 3.06 -0.13 12.16
C ASP A 31 2.89 0.38 10.72
N SER A 32 1.72 0.14 10.18
CA SER A 32 1.39 0.48 8.81
C SER A 32 0.26 1.51 8.78
N GLU A 33 0.37 2.48 7.89
CA GLU A 33 -0.63 3.53 7.72
C GLU A 33 -1.64 3.21 6.62
N ALA A 34 -1.43 2.11 5.90
CA ALA A 34 -2.29 1.71 4.80
C ALA A 34 -2.31 0.20 4.68
N LEU A 35 -3.46 -0.32 4.26
CA LEU A 35 -3.64 -1.75 4.03
C LEU A 35 -4.33 -1.96 2.69
N PRO A 36 -3.87 -2.93 1.89
CA PRO A 36 -4.63 -3.35 0.73
C PRO A 36 -5.90 -4.06 1.18
N VAL A 37 -6.97 -3.85 0.45
CA VAL A 37 -8.24 -4.52 0.67
C VAL A 37 -8.39 -5.60 -0.39
N GLY A 38 -8.52 -6.84 0.05
CA GLY A 38 -8.59 -7.97 -0.85
C GLY A 38 -9.83 -8.81 -0.63
N GLU A 39 -10.42 -9.26 -1.73
CA GLU A 39 -11.57 -10.15 -1.74
C GLU A 39 -11.26 -11.28 -2.71
N ASN A 40 -11.28 -12.52 -2.24
CA ASN A 40 -10.92 -13.69 -3.05
C ASN A 40 -9.53 -13.57 -3.67
N ASP A 41 -8.57 -13.09 -2.88
CA ASP A 41 -7.18 -12.85 -3.28
C ASP A 41 -6.99 -11.73 -4.30
N ARG A 42 -8.06 -11.05 -4.69
CA ARG A 42 -7.97 -9.94 -5.65
C ARG A 42 -7.98 -8.61 -4.92
N LEU A 43 -7.16 -7.71 -5.40
CA LEU A 43 -7.08 -6.35 -4.89
C LEU A 43 -8.32 -5.58 -5.35
N ILE A 44 -9.11 -5.09 -4.39
CA ILE A 44 -10.33 -4.32 -4.71
C ILE A 44 -10.27 -2.88 -4.20
N GLY A 45 -9.29 -2.56 -3.40
CA GLY A 45 -9.16 -1.21 -2.87
C GLY A 45 -8.02 -1.11 -1.88
N ALA A 46 -7.95 0.03 -1.22
CA ALA A 46 -7.01 0.26 -0.13
C ALA A 46 -7.69 1.10 0.94
N ILE A 47 -7.28 0.92 2.19
CA ILE A 47 -7.76 1.72 3.29
C ILE A 47 -6.57 2.29 4.04
N THR A 48 -6.64 3.58 4.38
CA THR A 48 -5.58 4.28 5.09
C THR A 48 -6.10 4.76 6.44
N ASP A 49 -5.19 5.13 7.32
CA ASP A 49 -5.55 5.77 8.58
C ASP A 49 -6.30 7.08 8.34
N HIS A 50 -5.94 7.81 7.29
CA HIS A 50 -6.65 9.02 6.88
C HIS A 50 -8.11 8.71 6.53
N ASP A 51 -8.36 7.64 5.77
CA ASP A 51 -9.72 7.20 5.42
C ASP A 51 -10.55 6.94 6.67
N ILE A 52 -9.98 6.23 7.64
CA ILE A 52 -10.67 5.92 8.88
C ILE A 52 -10.99 7.20 9.66
N THR A 53 -10.04 8.11 9.75
CA THR A 53 -10.21 9.37 10.47
C THR A 53 -11.29 10.23 9.84
N ILE A 54 -11.24 10.43 8.53
CA ILE A 54 -12.13 11.37 7.83
C ILE A 54 -13.50 10.77 7.57
N ARG A 55 -13.56 9.50 7.19
CA ARG A 55 -14.83 8.88 6.75
C ARG A 55 -15.58 8.19 7.88
N ALA A 56 -14.94 7.95 8.99
CA ALA A 56 -15.59 7.30 10.13
C ALA A 56 -15.56 8.18 11.37
N VAL A 57 -14.41 8.52 11.89
CA VAL A 57 -14.31 9.27 13.14
C VAL A 57 -14.92 10.66 13.01
N ALA A 58 -14.58 11.40 11.97
CA ALA A 58 -15.10 12.75 11.74
C ALA A 58 -16.61 12.76 11.52
N GLU A 59 -17.17 11.67 10.96
CA GLU A 59 -18.61 11.55 10.69
C GLU A 59 -19.38 10.92 11.85
N GLY A 60 -18.68 10.57 12.95
CA GLY A 60 -19.32 9.97 14.13
C GLY A 60 -19.78 8.53 13.94
N ARG A 61 -19.19 7.82 12.99
CA ARG A 61 -19.53 6.43 12.75
C ARG A 61 -18.83 5.51 13.75
N ASP A 62 -19.53 4.44 14.13
CA ASP A 62 -18.98 3.44 15.05
C ASP A 62 -17.99 2.55 14.28
N PRO A 63 -16.70 2.50 14.65
CA PRO A 63 -15.74 1.69 13.94
C PRO A 63 -15.97 0.18 14.04
N GLU A 64 -16.71 -0.27 15.04
CA GLU A 64 -17.07 -1.69 15.16
C GLU A 64 -18.23 -2.09 14.25
N LYS A 65 -19.03 -1.13 13.82
CA LYS A 65 -20.20 -1.36 12.96
C LYS A 65 -20.02 -0.90 11.53
N THR A 66 -18.96 -0.13 11.26
CA THR A 66 -18.66 0.35 9.92
C THR A 66 -17.64 -0.59 9.27
N THR A 67 -17.92 -1.01 8.04
CA THR A 67 -17.05 -1.94 7.34
C THR A 67 -15.96 -1.21 6.57
N VAL A 68 -14.88 -1.95 6.28
CA VAL A 68 -13.80 -1.47 5.44
C VAL A 68 -14.33 -1.02 4.08
N ARG A 69 -15.25 -1.77 3.50
CA ARG A 69 -15.88 -1.46 2.20
C ARG A 69 -16.50 -0.07 2.18
N GLN A 70 -17.09 0.36 3.29
CA GLN A 70 -17.75 1.67 3.39
C GLN A 70 -16.77 2.85 3.45
N ALA A 71 -15.55 2.60 3.89
CA ALA A 71 -14.56 3.66 4.07
C ALA A 71 -13.37 3.58 3.13
N MET A 72 -13.14 2.45 2.47
CA MET A 72 -12.00 2.24 1.60
C MET A 72 -12.06 3.11 0.34
N CYS A 73 -10.91 3.28 -0.29
CA CYS A 73 -10.81 3.87 -1.62
C CYS A 73 -10.74 2.73 -2.64
N PRO A 74 -11.70 2.65 -3.58
CA PRO A 74 -11.68 1.60 -4.60
C PRO A 74 -10.68 1.87 -5.73
N ASP A 75 -10.22 3.10 -5.87
CA ASP A 75 -9.26 3.50 -6.91
C ASP A 75 -7.84 3.33 -6.40
N VAL A 76 -7.45 2.09 -6.10
CA VAL A 76 -6.16 1.79 -5.53
C VAL A 76 -5.07 1.76 -6.61
N LEU A 77 -3.94 2.38 -6.28
CA LEU A 77 -2.74 2.30 -7.11
C LEU A 77 -2.03 0.99 -6.82
N TYR A 78 -1.48 0.36 -7.84
CA TYR A 78 -0.77 -0.91 -7.71
C TYR A 78 0.25 -1.06 -8.83
N CYS A 79 1.10 -2.08 -8.72
CA CYS A 79 2.02 -2.45 -9.77
C CYS A 79 1.99 -3.96 -9.99
N PHE A 80 2.53 -4.39 -11.13
CA PHE A 80 2.64 -5.81 -11.46
C PHE A 80 4.00 -6.35 -11.03
N GLU A 81 4.02 -7.62 -10.65
CA GLU A 81 5.24 -8.27 -10.15
C GLU A 81 6.36 -8.34 -11.20
N ASP A 82 6.01 -8.30 -12.47
CA ASP A 82 6.98 -8.37 -13.57
C ASP A 82 7.42 -7.00 -14.11
N GLU A 83 6.93 -5.91 -13.51
CA GLU A 83 7.40 -4.57 -13.89
C GLU A 83 8.82 -4.34 -13.40
N ASP A 84 9.52 -3.45 -14.08
CA ASP A 84 10.88 -3.08 -13.72
C ASP A 84 10.91 -2.14 -12.52
N VAL A 85 11.88 -2.38 -11.62
CA VAL A 85 12.05 -1.58 -10.40
C VAL A 85 12.16 -0.08 -10.70
N ALA A 86 12.93 0.28 -11.73
CA ALA A 86 13.14 1.69 -12.09
C ALA A 86 11.83 2.37 -12.51
N GLU A 87 11.00 1.66 -13.28
CA GLU A 87 9.72 2.19 -13.74
C GLU A 87 8.75 2.40 -12.57
N VAL A 88 8.68 1.44 -11.67
CA VAL A 88 7.80 1.52 -10.50
C VAL A 88 8.27 2.62 -9.55
N SER A 89 9.57 2.75 -9.37
CA SER A 89 10.14 3.83 -8.56
C SER A 89 9.72 5.20 -9.08
N GLN A 90 9.76 5.39 -10.39
CA GLN A 90 9.33 6.64 -11.02
C GLN A 90 7.83 6.88 -10.79
N LYS A 91 7.01 5.86 -10.96
CA LYS A 91 5.56 5.96 -10.72
C LYS A 91 5.26 6.33 -9.27
N MET A 92 5.95 5.72 -8.32
CA MET A 92 5.75 6.03 -6.90
C MET A 92 6.08 7.48 -6.60
N GLY A 93 7.12 8.02 -7.23
CA GLY A 93 7.46 9.43 -7.11
C GLY A 93 6.37 10.33 -7.67
N GLU A 94 5.84 10.00 -8.84
CA GLU A 94 4.77 10.78 -9.47
C GLU A 94 3.46 10.72 -8.68
N TRP A 95 3.17 9.58 -8.06
CA TRP A 95 1.95 9.36 -7.30
C TRP A 95 2.07 9.76 -5.82
N TRP A 96 3.25 10.11 -5.35
CA TRP A 96 3.52 10.50 -3.97
C TRP A 96 3.16 9.40 -2.98
N VAL A 97 3.48 8.16 -3.30
CA VAL A 97 3.18 7.00 -2.45
C VAL A 97 4.47 6.32 -2.00
N ARG A 98 4.43 5.73 -0.82
CA ARG A 98 5.57 5.06 -0.20
C ARG A 98 5.52 3.55 -0.33
N ARG A 99 4.35 3.01 -0.59
CA ARG A 99 4.11 1.57 -0.74
C ARG A 99 3.10 1.34 -1.83
N LEU A 100 3.26 0.22 -2.51
CA LEU A 100 2.29 -0.22 -3.51
C LEU A 100 2.01 -1.69 -3.33
N PRO A 101 0.74 -2.08 -3.40
CA PRO A 101 0.39 -3.49 -3.57
C PRO A 101 0.96 -4.00 -4.90
N VAL A 102 1.41 -5.25 -4.89
CA VAL A 102 1.93 -5.92 -6.08
C VAL A 102 0.96 -7.03 -6.46
N VAL A 103 0.56 -7.05 -7.71
CA VAL A 103 -0.37 -8.06 -8.23
C VAL A 103 0.27 -8.84 -9.37
N ASN A 104 -0.28 -10.02 -9.65
CA ASN A 104 0.09 -10.78 -10.83
C ASN A 104 -0.83 -10.42 -12.00
N GLN A 105 -0.69 -11.12 -13.12
CA GLN A 105 -1.47 -10.85 -14.33
C GLN A 105 -2.97 -11.06 -14.16
N ASP A 106 -3.38 -11.85 -13.15
CA ASP A 106 -4.79 -12.08 -12.83
C ASP A 106 -5.31 -11.08 -11.79
N LYS A 107 -4.50 -10.08 -11.44
CA LYS A 107 -4.78 -9.09 -10.40
C LYS A 107 -4.92 -9.67 -9.00
N ARG A 108 -4.27 -10.80 -8.75
CA ARG A 108 -4.19 -11.36 -7.41
C ARG A 108 -3.03 -10.72 -6.65
N LEU A 109 -3.26 -10.42 -5.38
CA LEU A 109 -2.23 -9.87 -4.52
C LEU A 109 -1.13 -10.89 -4.29
N VAL A 110 0.10 -10.54 -4.64
CA VAL A 110 1.27 -11.42 -4.47
C VAL A 110 2.34 -10.83 -3.59
N GLY A 111 2.25 -9.54 -3.26
CA GLY A 111 3.24 -8.90 -2.42
C GLY A 111 2.95 -7.44 -2.20
N ILE A 112 3.87 -6.78 -1.50
CA ILE A 112 3.88 -5.35 -1.33
C ILE A 112 5.30 -4.86 -1.54
N VAL A 113 5.45 -3.72 -2.19
CA VAL A 113 6.74 -3.10 -2.38
C VAL A 113 6.75 -1.75 -1.68
N SER A 114 7.81 -1.49 -0.93
CA SER A 114 7.99 -0.20 -0.27
C SER A 114 9.08 0.58 -0.98
N LEU A 115 9.12 1.87 -0.71
CA LEU A 115 10.19 2.71 -1.24
C LEU A 115 11.55 2.21 -0.78
N GLY A 116 11.65 1.72 0.48
CA GLY A 116 12.89 1.13 0.98
C GLY A 116 13.37 -0.04 0.14
N ASP A 117 12.45 -0.91 -0.30
CA ASP A 117 12.78 -2.04 -1.16
C ASP A 117 13.34 -1.57 -2.51
N LEU A 118 12.75 -0.52 -3.07
CA LEU A 118 13.19 0.03 -4.36
C LEU A 118 14.54 0.72 -4.23
N VAL A 119 14.80 1.38 -3.11
CA VAL A 119 16.10 2.00 -2.84
C VAL A 119 17.21 0.94 -2.80
N VAL A 120 16.94 -0.20 -2.18
CA VAL A 120 17.91 -1.31 -2.17
C VAL A 120 18.18 -1.79 -3.60
N GLY A 121 17.13 -1.93 -4.43
CA GLY A 121 17.29 -2.32 -5.83
C GLY A 121 18.05 -1.29 -6.65
N THR A 122 17.76 0.01 -6.46
CA THR A 122 18.44 1.08 -7.20
C THR A 122 19.82 1.39 -6.66
N ALA A 123 20.10 1.08 -5.39
CA ALA A 123 21.44 1.28 -4.81
C ALA A 123 22.51 0.49 -5.58
N GLU A 124 22.14 -0.64 -6.14
CA GLU A 124 23.03 -1.42 -6.99
C GLU A 124 23.41 -0.67 -8.28
N SER A 125 22.55 0.26 -8.72
CA SER A 125 22.80 1.10 -9.88
C SER A 125 23.35 2.48 -9.51
N GLY A 126 23.42 2.80 -8.21
CA GLY A 126 24.00 4.06 -7.73
C GLY A 126 23.04 5.23 -7.54
N ASP A 127 21.74 5.02 -7.72
CA ASP A 127 20.74 6.11 -7.65
C ASP A 127 19.89 6.12 -6.38
N GLY A 128 20.14 5.20 -5.45
CA GLY A 128 19.26 4.96 -4.32
C GLY A 128 19.10 6.11 -3.33
N GLU A 129 20.17 6.83 -3.02
CA GLU A 129 20.16 7.88 -2.01
C GLU A 129 19.26 9.05 -2.41
N SER A 130 19.34 9.46 -3.65
CA SER A 130 18.56 10.59 -4.16
C SER A 130 17.07 10.28 -4.13
N ALA A 131 16.68 9.10 -4.53
CA ALA A 131 15.29 8.69 -4.53
C ALA A 131 14.73 8.63 -3.11
N GLN A 132 15.49 8.11 -2.16
CA GLN A 132 15.08 8.00 -0.77
C GLN A 132 14.83 9.37 -0.14
N ALA A 133 15.71 10.33 -0.36
CA ALA A 133 15.58 11.66 0.21
C ALA A 133 14.31 12.37 -0.29
N ASP A 134 14.04 12.29 -1.57
CA ASP A 134 12.86 12.90 -2.17
C ASP A 134 11.56 12.33 -1.59
N PHE A 135 11.54 11.03 -1.39
CA PHE A 135 10.36 10.37 -0.85
C PHE A 135 10.10 10.71 0.61
N GLU A 136 11.13 10.82 1.43
CA GLU A 136 10.95 11.16 2.83
C GLU A 136 10.33 12.54 3.01
N VAL A 137 10.74 13.50 2.19
CA VAL A 137 10.17 14.85 2.23
C VAL A 137 8.68 14.81 1.85
N ASN A 138 8.33 14.06 0.84
CA ASN A 138 6.95 13.96 0.37
C ASN A 138 6.05 13.19 1.33
N ALA A 139 6.59 12.23 2.03
CA ALA A 139 5.84 11.40 2.95
C ALA A 139 5.34 12.14 4.18
N ASP A 140 6.06 13.18 4.59
CA ASP A 140 5.73 13.98 5.78
C ASP A 140 4.71 15.09 5.49
N SER A 141 4.42 15.30 4.25
CA SER A 141 3.44 16.30 3.84
C SER A 141 2.10 15.65 3.54
#